data_b8bf3d1a1044415cdb4c6378df061491
#
_entry.id   b8bf3d1a1044415cdb4c6378df061491
#
_cell.length_a   1.000
_cell.length_b   1.000
_cell.length_c   1.000
_cell.angle_alpha   90.00
_cell.angle_beta   90.00
_cell.angle_gamma   90.00
#
_symmetry.space_group_name_H-M   'P 1'
#
loop_
_entity.id
_entity.type
_entity.pdbx_description
1 polymer ?
#
loop_
_entity_poly.entity_id
_entity_poly.type
_entity_poly.pdbx_seq_one_letter_code
_entity_poly.pdbx_strand_id
1 'polypeptide(L)'
;RLQANYLCPAMHDASMAFHRIPENRLVADSCSTLYFVPTKETGINLLNEGISHKSIYVTGNTVVDACKRNINLALKNSKIKDEIKFNNYIALTLHRAENVDDDERLINIVNSLINLPYNIVFPIHPHTRKSLEKLDLYKKIEESEHIQIIKPLGYLDFLYLISQATLALTDSGGVQEEAITLDVPCVTLRYNTERPETITCGGNVLAGTESEEITRNISNILNNESVYESMSSAKNPYGDGDSAKQIYSIIEEHYNENNLKITRADKIMDFEGYYMYVIQENI
;
A
#
# COMPACT_ATOMS: atom_id res chain seq x y z
N ARG A 1 20.28 6.01 31.39
CA ARG A 1 20.55 5.48 30.03
C ARG A 1 19.34 4.65 29.67
N LEU A 2 18.36 5.26 29.02
CA LEU A 2 17.29 4.54 28.30
C LEU A 2 18.02 3.80 27.16
N GLN A 3 18.16 2.48 27.28
CA GLN A 3 18.33 1.65 26.12
C GLN A 3 17.07 1.89 25.28
N ALA A 4 17.23 2.51 24.15
CA ALA A 4 16.19 2.52 23.13
C ALA A 4 16.03 1.06 22.68
N ASN A 5 15.17 0.34 23.35
CA ASN A 5 14.61 -0.87 22.83
C ASN A 5 13.83 -0.40 21.60
N TYR A 6 14.28 -0.80 20.43
CA TYR A 6 13.70 -0.41 19.17
C TYR A 6 12.23 -0.83 19.18
N LEU A 7 11.36 0.13 19.45
CA LEU A 7 9.99 0.09 19.00
C LEU A 7 10.07 0.20 17.49
N CYS A 8 10.29 -0.91 16.84
CA CYS A 8 10.02 -0.99 15.42
C CYS A 8 8.50 -1.11 15.32
N PRO A 9 7.76 -0.09 14.91
CA PRO A 9 6.47 -0.30 14.32
C PRO A 9 6.80 -1.01 13.00
N ALA A 10 7.05 -2.31 13.09
CA ALA A 10 7.14 -3.15 11.92
C ALA A 10 5.75 -3.11 11.30
N MET A 11 5.53 -2.17 10.38
CA MET A 11 4.54 -2.33 9.35
C MET A 11 5.01 -3.56 8.56
N HIS A 12 4.58 -4.70 9.04
CA HIS A 12 5.06 -5.98 8.60
C HIS A 12 4.39 -6.27 7.28
N ASP A 13 5.11 -6.00 6.24
CA ASP A 13 4.81 -6.43 4.91
C ASP A 13 5.22 -7.90 4.76
N ALA A 14 4.43 -8.79 5.35
CA ALA A 14 4.72 -10.21 5.37
C ALA A 14 4.62 -10.86 3.98
N SER A 15 4.09 -10.15 2.97
CA SER A 15 4.10 -10.62 1.58
C SER A 15 5.48 -10.47 0.94
N MET A 16 6.38 -9.66 1.52
CA MET A 16 7.77 -9.53 1.09
C MET A 16 8.66 -10.74 1.38
N ALA A 17 8.10 -11.84 1.91
CA ALA A 17 8.86 -13.07 2.19
C ALA A 17 9.58 -13.67 0.96
N PHE A 18 9.32 -13.17 -0.24
CA PHE A 18 9.90 -13.72 -1.47
C PHE A 18 10.83 -12.82 -2.27
N HIS A 19 10.93 -11.50 -2.04
CA HIS A 19 11.83 -10.65 -2.84
C HIS A 19 12.47 -9.49 -2.06
N ARG A 20 13.77 -9.59 -1.87
CA ARG A 20 14.80 -8.60 -1.50
C ARG A 20 14.81 -8.05 -0.07
N ILE A 21 15.81 -8.50 0.65
CA ILE A 21 16.29 -8.17 2.00
C ILE A 21 15.37 -8.71 3.11
N PRO A 22 15.11 -10.02 3.15
CA PRO A 22 14.46 -10.64 4.31
C PRO A 22 15.30 -10.51 5.59
N GLU A 23 16.62 -10.38 5.45
CA GLU A 23 17.59 -10.38 6.54
C GLU A 23 17.41 -9.18 7.50
N ASN A 24 17.25 -7.97 6.98
CA ASN A 24 17.08 -6.78 7.84
C ASN A 24 15.77 -6.84 8.62
N ARG A 25 14.71 -7.36 8.01
CA ARG A 25 13.41 -7.54 8.66
C ARG A 25 13.51 -8.59 9.76
N LEU A 26 14.03 -9.77 9.46
CA LEU A 26 14.21 -10.86 10.42
C LEU A 26 15.08 -10.43 11.61
N VAL A 27 16.13 -9.64 11.37
CA VAL A 27 16.95 -9.08 12.45
C VAL A 27 16.16 -8.09 13.30
N ALA A 28 15.41 -7.18 12.69
CA ALA A 28 14.58 -6.22 13.42
C ALA A 28 13.51 -6.95 14.25
N ASP A 29 12.86 -7.95 13.69
CA ASP A 29 11.85 -8.75 14.39
C ASP A 29 12.47 -9.53 15.55
N SER A 30 13.64 -10.12 15.35
CA SER A 30 14.34 -10.85 16.41
C SER A 30 14.77 -9.97 17.61
N CYS A 31 14.88 -8.65 17.38
CA CYS A 31 15.23 -7.66 18.40
C CYS A 31 14.01 -6.91 18.96
N SER A 32 12.81 -7.18 18.46
CA SER A 32 11.59 -6.49 18.89
C SER A 32 10.92 -7.20 20.07
N THR A 33 10.24 -6.42 20.91
CA THR A 33 9.50 -6.91 22.08
C THR A 33 8.01 -6.99 21.80
N LEU A 34 7.47 -6.04 21.04
CA LEU A 34 6.07 -5.92 20.64
C LEU A 34 5.97 -5.79 19.14
N TYR A 35 4.96 -6.41 18.57
CA TYR A 35 4.69 -6.44 17.14
C TYR A 35 3.29 -5.89 16.90
N PHE A 36 3.21 -4.78 16.21
CA PHE A 36 1.94 -4.15 15.82
C PHE A 36 1.69 -4.44 14.35
N VAL A 37 0.63 -5.18 14.08
CA VAL A 37 0.33 -5.65 12.72
C VAL A 37 -0.95 -5.02 12.19
N PRO A 38 -0.99 -4.71 10.87
CA PRO A 38 -2.15 -4.07 10.28
C PRO A 38 -3.37 -4.98 10.21
N THR A 39 -3.18 -6.31 10.05
CA THR A 39 -4.26 -7.28 9.85
C THR A 39 -3.98 -8.58 10.60
N LYS A 40 -5.01 -9.42 10.73
CA LYS A 40 -4.85 -10.75 11.31
C LYS A 40 -3.93 -11.65 10.49
N GLU A 41 -4.00 -11.55 9.18
CA GLU A 41 -3.18 -12.30 8.23
C GLU A 41 -1.70 -12.00 8.44
N THR A 42 -1.36 -10.74 8.63
CA THR A 42 0.01 -10.33 8.98
C THR A 42 0.45 -10.89 10.34
N GLY A 43 -0.48 -10.93 11.31
CA GLY A 43 -0.22 -11.57 12.62
C GLY A 43 0.07 -13.06 12.48
N ILE A 44 -0.68 -13.78 11.62
CA ILE A 44 -0.45 -15.21 11.36
C ILE A 44 0.93 -15.44 10.74
N ASN A 45 1.41 -14.54 9.87
CA ASN A 45 2.75 -14.67 9.29
C ASN A 45 3.85 -14.58 10.36
N LEU A 46 3.71 -13.66 11.32
CA LEU A 46 4.64 -13.59 12.47
C LEU A 46 4.60 -14.84 13.35
N LEU A 47 3.42 -15.43 13.57
CA LEU A 47 3.29 -16.71 14.29
C LEU A 47 4.05 -17.81 13.53
N ASN A 48 3.92 -17.88 12.21
CA ASN A 48 4.65 -18.84 11.38
C ASN A 48 6.17 -18.64 11.42
N GLU A 49 6.62 -17.41 11.64
CA GLU A 49 8.03 -17.09 11.86
C GLU A 49 8.51 -17.40 13.29
N GLY A 50 7.62 -17.84 14.14
CA GLY A 50 7.92 -18.29 15.51
C GLY A 50 7.88 -17.16 16.54
N ILE A 51 7.25 -16.04 16.24
CA ILE A 51 6.99 -14.97 17.23
C ILE A 51 5.85 -15.40 18.15
N SER A 52 5.98 -15.11 19.45
CA SER A 52 4.92 -15.41 20.42
C SER A 52 3.66 -14.58 20.16
N HIS A 53 2.49 -15.24 20.21
CA HIS A 53 1.20 -14.56 20.08
C HIS A 53 0.98 -13.48 21.15
N LYS A 54 1.61 -13.62 22.33
CA LYS A 54 1.53 -12.64 23.44
C LYS A 54 2.17 -11.29 23.12
N SER A 55 2.99 -11.26 22.08
CA SER A 55 3.70 -10.04 21.65
C SER A 55 3.10 -9.42 20.38
N ILE A 56 2.08 -10.05 19.77
CA ILE A 56 1.48 -9.62 18.50
C ILE A 56 0.13 -8.96 18.77
N TYR A 57 -0.03 -7.74 18.27
CA TYR A 57 -1.23 -6.92 18.43
C TYR A 57 -1.74 -6.45 17.07
N VAL A 58 -2.98 -6.80 16.75
CA VAL A 58 -3.64 -6.30 15.52
C VAL A 58 -4.19 -4.91 15.82
N THR A 59 -3.52 -3.88 15.32
CA THR A 59 -3.83 -2.47 15.61
C THR A 59 -4.30 -1.68 14.40
N GLY A 60 -4.33 -2.32 13.23
CA GLY A 60 -4.53 -1.59 11.98
C GLY A 60 -3.24 -0.92 11.49
N ASN A 61 -3.37 -0.11 10.44
CA ASN A 61 -2.24 0.53 9.79
C ASN A 61 -2.23 2.05 10.05
N THR A 62 -1.13 2.57 10.56
CA THR A 62 -0.94 4.02 10.81
C THR A 62 -1.00 4.90 9.54
N VAL A 63 -0.95 4.30 8.35
CA VAL A 63 -1.24 5.01 7.09
C VAL A 63 -2.69 5.52 7.07
N VAL A 64 -3.64 4.74 7.60
CA VAL A 64 -5.05 5.16 7.72
C VAL A 64 -5.18 6.37 8.64
N ASP A 65 -4.48 6.36 9.81
CA ASP A 65 -4.40 7.52 10.71
C ASP A 65 -3.85 8.75 9.99
N ALA A 66 -2.76 8.56 9.25
CA ALA A 66 -2.12 9.65 8.51
C ALA A 66 -3.04 10.23 7.43
N CYS A 67 -3.71 9.37 6.64
CA CYS A 67 -4.67 9.80 5.63
C CYS A 67 -5.82 10.58 6.25
N LYS A 68 -6.51 10.00 7.23
CA LYS A 68 -7.68 10.63 7.88
C LYS A 68 -7.34 11.94 8.59
N ARG A 69 -6.16 12.02 9.20
CA ARG A 69 -5.69 13.25 9.85
C ARG A 69 -5.35 14.34 8.86
N ASN A 70 -4.77 13.99 7.71
CA ASN A 70 -4.22 14.97 6.78
C ASN A 70 -5.16 15.32 5.61
N ILE A 71 -6.20 14.54 5.34
CA ILE A 71 -7.08 14.78 4.19
C ILE A 71 -7.72 16.17 4.24
N ASN A 72 -8.22 16.63 5.37
CA ASN A 72 -8.80 17.96 5.51
C ASN A 72 -7.75 19.08 5.29
N LEU A 73 -6.50 18.84 5.68
CA LEU A 73 -5.39 19.77 5.42
C LEU A 73 -5.04 19.78 3.93
N ALA A 74 -5.04 18.63 3.29
CA ALA A 74 -4.82 18.49 1.86
C ALA A 74 -5.89 19.23 1.05
N LEU A 75 -7.17 18.99 1.34
CA LEU A 75 -8.30 19.65 0.68
C LEU A 75 -8.25 21.17 0.82
N LYS A 76 -7.79 21.67 1.98
CA LYS A 76 -7.72 23.12 2.25
C LYS A 76 -6.48 23.79 1.64
N ASN A 77 -5.31 23.15 1.74
CA ASN A 77 -4.02 23.79 1.53
C ASN A 77 -3.27 23.31 0.29
N SER A 78 -3.76 22.27 -0.39
CA SER A 78 -3.09 21.75 -1.60
C SER A 78 -3.07 22.82 -2.69
N LYS A 79 -1.90 22.98 -3.29
CA LYS A 79 -1.68 23.91 -4.41
C LYS A 79 -1.95 23.24 -5.76
N ILE A 80 -1.93 21.91 -5.80
CA ILE A 80 -2.07 21.15 -7.03
C ILE A 80 -3.47 21.28 -7.66
N LYS A 81 -4.50 21.61 -6.86
CA LYS A 81 -5.88 21.77 -7.35
C LYS A 81 -6.00 22.78 -8.49
N ASP A 82 -5.18 23.83 -8.46
CA ASP A 82 -5.19 24.88 -9.48
C ASP A 82 -4.34 24.52 -10.72
N GLU A 83 -3.51 23.45 -10.61
CA GLU A 83 -2.66 22.94 -11.69
C GLU A 83 -3.32 21.79 -12.45
N ILE A 84 -4.25 21.05 -11.83
CA ILE A 84 -4.95 19.93 -12.48
C ILE A 84 -5.93 20.48 -13.52
N LYS A 85 -5.80 20.01 -14.75
CA LYS A 85 -6.61 20.44 -15.89
C LYS A 85 -7.97 19.75 -16.00
N PHE A 86 -8.15 18.62 -15.32
CA PHE A 86 -9.29 17.73 -15.50
C PHE A 86 -10.16 17.65 -14.23
N ASN A 87 -11.47 17.69 -14.41
CA ASN A 87 -12.42 17.49 -13.31
C ASN A 87 -12.54 16.01 -12.93
N ASN A 88 -12.49 15.11 -13.91
CA ASN A 88 -12.51 13.68 -13.74
C ASN A 88 -11.21 13.10 -14.31
N TYR A 89 -10.46 12.35 -13.52
CA TYR A 89 -9.17 11.80 -13.95
C TYR A 89 -8.80 10.54 -13.16
N ILE A 90 -7.91 9.77 -13.77
CA ILE A 90 -7.18 8.67 -13.15
C ILE A 90 -5.88 9.26 -12.57
N ALA A 91 -5.61 9.04 -11.29
CA ALA A 91 -4.32 9.40 -10.70
C ALA A 91 -3.33 8.25 -10.94
N LEU A 92 -2.27 8.52 -11.69
CA LEU A 92 -1.26 7.51 -12.04
C LEU A 92 0.00 7.68 -11.19
N THR A 93 0.51 6.56 -10.65
CA THR A 93 1.88 6.48 -10.16
C THR A 93 2.59 5.26 -10.74
N LEU A 94 3.81 5.45 -11.22
CA LEU A 94 4.63 4.42 -11.84
C LEU A 94 6.10 4.67 -11.49
N HIS A 95 6.71 3.79 -10.68
CA HIS A 95 8.06 4.00 -10.19
C HIS A 95 8.78 2.71 -9.76
N ARG A 96 8.10 1.57 -9.75
CA ARG A 96 8.72 0.29 -9.39
C ARG A 96 9.72 -0.15 -10.46
N ALA A 97 10.93 -0.53 -10.01
CA ALA A 97 11.99 -1.00 -10.90
C ALA A 97 11.54 -2.14 -11.80
N GLU A 98 10.74 -3.08 -11.28
CA GLU A 98 10.19 -4.21 -12.05
C GLU A 98 9.35 -3.79 -13.27
N ASN A 99 8.79 -2.57 -13.27
CA ASN A 99 8.02 -2.02 -14.38
C ASN A 99 8.82 -1.02 -15.20
N VAL A 100 9.61 -0.18 -14.50
CA VAL A 100 10.28 0.99 -15.11
C VAL A 100 11.61 0.59 -15.75
N ASP A 101 12.26 -0.46 -15.27
CA ASP A 101 13.53 -0.96 -15.79
C ASP A 101 13.36 -2.14 -16.76
N ASP A 102 12.12 -2.62 -16.95
CA ASP A 102 11.75 -3.62 -17.96
C ASP A 102 11.13 -2.89 -19.16
N ASP A 103 11.85 -2.90 -20.27
CA ASP A 103 11.47 -2.13 -21.47
C ASP A 103 10.12 -2.62 -22.04
N GLU A 104 9.83 -3.92 -22.03
CA GLU A 104 8.58 -4.50 -22.55
C GLU A 104 7.38 -4.11 -21.68
N ARG A 105 7.49 -4.24 -20.37
CA ARG A 105 6.43 -3.85 -19.43
C ARG A 105 6.14 -2.36 -19.53
N LEU A 106 7.18 -1.53 -19.58
CA LEU A 106 7.02 -0.10 -19.68
C LEU A 106 6.33 0.32 -20.99
N ILE A 107 6.70 -0.32 -22.12
CA ILE A 107 6.05 -0.11 -23.42
C ILE A 107 4.56 -0.50 -23.36
N ASN A 108 4.24 -1.66 -22.78
CA ASN A 108 2.86 -2.14 -22.68
C ASN A 108 2.01 -1.22 -21.81
N ILE A 109 2.52 -0.81 -20.65
CA ILE A 109 1.85 0.17 -19.79
C ILE A 109 1.59 1.47 -20.54
N VAL A 110 2.61 2.05 -21.17
CA VAL A 110 2.47 3.33 -21.90
C VAL A 110 1.49 3.21 -23.05
N ASN A 111 1.51 2.11 -23.79
CA ASN A 111 0.54 1.88 -24.86
C ASN A 111 -0.90 1.83 -24.32
N SER A 112 -1.12 1.22 -23.16
CA SER A 112 -2.44 1.25 -22.54
C SER A 112 -2.86 2.67 -22.17
N LEU A 113 -1.97 3.45 -21.53
CA LEU A 113 -2.26 4.83 -21.10
C LEU A 113 -2.65 5.74 -22.28
N ILE A 114 -1.92 5.65 -23.39
CA ILE A 114 -2.17 6.47 -24.59
C ILE A 114 -3.51 6.11 -25.25
N ASN A 115 -3.92 4.85 -25.19
CA ASN A 115 -5.15 4.36 -25.82
C ASN A 115 -6.38 4.42 -24.90
N LEU A 116 -6.23 4.75 -23.61
CA LEU A 116 -7.35 4.91 -22.71
C LEU A 116 -8.16 6.17 -23.02
N PRO A 117 -9.50 6.09 -23.06
CA PRO A 117 -10.35 7.26 -23.33
C PRO A 117 -10.62 8.10 -22.08
N TYR A 118 -9.75 8.06 -21.08
CA TYR A 118 -9.91 8.73 -19.80
C TYR A 118 -8.76 9.69 -19.53
N ASN A 119 -9.05 10.79 -18.86
CA ASN A 119 -8.00 11.73 -18.45
C ASN A 119 -7.11 11.11 -17.37
N ILE A 120 -5.82 11.38 -17.45
CA ILE A 120 -4.81 10.86 -16.54
C ILE A 120 -3.98 12.03 -16.01
N VAL A 121 -3.77 12.08 -14.70
CA VAL A 121 -2.80 12.99 -14.06
C VAL A 121 -1.63 12.16 -13.55
N PHE A 122 -0.44 12.46 -14.04
CA PHE A 122 0.76 11.67 -13.78
C PHE A 122 1.87 12.50 -13.12
N PRO A 123 1.98 12.49 -11.78
CA PRO A 123 3.16 12.97 -11.08
C PRO A 123 4.34 12.06 -11.40
N ILE A 124 5.19 12.45 -12.33
CA ILE A 124 6.23 11.56 -12.84
C ILE A 124 7.47 11.57 -11.93
N HIS A 125 7.89 10.38 -11.50
CA HIS A 125 9.16 10.21 -10.78
C HIS A 125 10.36 10.40 -11.72
N PRO A 126 11.48 11.02 -11.27
CA PRO A 126 12.66 11.26 -12.11
C PRO A 126 13.25 9.99 -12.74
N HIS A 127 13.19 8.86 -12.05
CA HIS A 127 13.65 7.57 -12.58
C HIS A 127 12.76 7.12 -13.74
N THR A 128 11.44 7.13 -13.55
CA THR A 128 10.46 6.78 -14.59
C THR A 128 10.61 7.67 -15.83
N ARG A 129 10.80 8.97 -15.62
CA ARG A 129 11.05 9.90 -16.72
C ARG A 129 12.26 9.50 -17.57
N LYS A 130 13.39 9.16 -16.91
CA LYS A 130 14.61 8.73 -17.63
C LYS A 130 14.39 7.46 -18.45
N SER A 131 13.66 6.48 -17.91
CA SER A 131 13.36 5.25 -18.64
C SER A 131 12.43 5.51 -19.83
N LEU A 132 11.43 6.37 -19.67
CA LEU A 132 10.56 6.79 -20.78
C LEU A 132 11.31 7.58 -21.86
N GLU A 133 12.23 8.46 -21.49
CA GLU A 133 13.07 9.22 -22.44
C GLU A 133 14.00 8.26 -23.21
N LYS A 134 14.59 7.26 -22.54
CA LYS A 134 15.45 6.23 -23.18
C LYS A 134 14.72 5.45 -24.29
N LEU A 135 13.40 5.25 -24.15
CA LEU A 135 12.58 4.47 -25.07
C LEU A 135 11.75 5.36 -26.06
N ASP A 136 12.01 6.66 -26.10
CA ASP A 136 11.24 7.63 -26.89
C ASP A 136 9.72 7.64 -26.57
N LEU A 137 9.34 7.17 -25.36
CA LEU A 137 7.95 7.10 -24.91
C LEU A 137 7.49 8.38 -24.22
N TYR A 138 8.41 9.13 -23.61
CA TYR A 138 8.06 10.36 -22.89
C TYR A 138 7.32 11.36 -23.78
N LYS A 139 7.84 11.58 -24.99
CA LYS A 139 7.25 12.49 -25.96
C LYS A 139 5.84 12.06 -26.39
N LYS A 140 5.61 10.75 -26.56
CA LYS A 140 4.28 10.22 -26.89
C LYS A 140 3.25 10.50 -25.79
N ILE A 141 3.65 10.38 -24.52
CA ILE A 141 2.78 10.71 -23.39
C ILE A 141 2.53 12.22 -23.32
N GLU A 142 3.58 13.04 -23.52
CA GLU A 142 3.49 14.49 -23.49
C GLU A 142 2.59 15.07 -24.59
N GLU A 143 2.58 14.44 -25.76
CA GLU A 143 1.72 14.80 -26.90
C GLU A 143 0.26 14.34 -26.75
N SER A 144 -0.05 13.49 -25.74
CA SER A 144 -1.40 13.00 -25.50
C SER A 144 -2.23 14.04 -24.76
N GLU A 145 -3.30 14.55 -25.36
CA GLU A 145 -4.13 15.63 -24.79
C GLU A 145 -4.82 15.25 -23.47
N HIS A 146 -5.09 13.94 -23.27
CA HIS A 146 -5.74 13.41 -22.07
C HIS A 146 -4.76 13.00 -20.97
N ILE A 147 -3.44 13.14 -21.17
CA ILE A 147 -2.44 12.82 -20.15
C ILE A 147 -1.74 14.11 -19.70
N GLN A 148 -1.91 14.45 -18.45
CA GLN A 148 -1.21 15.58 -17.84
C GLN A 148 -0.03 15.07 -17.02
N ILE A 149 1.19 15.31 -17.51
CA ILE A 149 2.41 15.08 -16.73
C ILE A 149 2.63 16.28 -15.81
N ILE A 150 2.90 16.00 -14.52
CA ILE A 150 3.24 17.00 -13.51
C ILE A 150 4.50 16.62 -12.77
N LYS A 151 5.06 17.54 -12.01
CA LYS A 151 6.23 17.29 -11.16
C LYS A 151 5.88 16.34 -10.02
N PRO A 152 6.87 15.64 -9.43
CA PRO A 152 6.65 14.90 -8.20
C PRO A 152 6.03 15.77 -7.11
N LEU A 153 5.07 15.22 -6.40
CA LEU A 153 4.27 15.93 -5.41
C LEU A 153 4.77 15.67 -3.99
N GLY A 154 4.59 16.65 -3.11
CA GLY A 154 4.65 16.43 -1.68
C GLY A 154 3.41 15.68 -1.17
N TYR A 155 3.49 15.15 0.06
CA TYR A 155 2.45 14.27 0.60
C TYR A 155 1.03 14.87 0.57
N LEU A 156 0.84 16.11 0.99
CA LEU A 156 -0.49 16.73 1.01
C LEU A 156 -1.07 16.93 -0.40
N ASP A 157 -0.23 17.35 -1.36
CA ASP A 157 -0.67 17.50 -2.75
C ASP A 157 -0.98 16.14 -3.38
N PHE A 158 -0.20 15.11 -3.05
CA PHE A 158 -0.44 13.76 -3.51
C PHE A 158 -1.73 13.16 -2.91
N LEU A 159 -1.96 13.37 -1.61
CA LEU A 159 -3.17 12.93 -0.93
C LEU A 159 -4.42 13.62 -1.54
N TYR A 160 -4.31 14.92 -1.83
CA TYR A 160 -5.35 15.63 -2.58
C TYR A 160 -5.60 14.99 -3.94
N LEU A 161 -4.53 14.76 -4.71
CA LEU A 161 -4.63 14.17 -6.05
C LEU A 161 -5.38 12.84 -6.03
N ILE A 162 -5.01 11.92 -5.11
CA ILE A 162 -5.69 10.63 -5.00
C ILE A 162 -7.14 10.82 -4.55
N SER A 163 -7.41 11.66 -3.55
CA SER A 163 -8.76 11.85 -3.01
C SER A 163 -9.78 12.42 -4.00
N GLN A 164 -9.32 13.11 -5.04
CA GLN A 164 -10.17 13.69 -6.08
C GLN A 164 -10.18 12.87 -7.38
N ALA A 165 -9.41 11.79 -7.42
CA ALA A 165 -9.36 10.90 -8.58
C ALA A 165 -10.61 10.01 -8.66
N THR A 166 -11.05 9.69 -9.87
CA THR A 166 -12.07 8.65 -10.10
C THR A 166 -11.49 7.25 -9.92
N LEU A 167 -10.18 7.09 -10.11
CA LEU A 167 -9.49 5.82 -9.96
C LEU A 167 -8.01 6.07 -9.69
N ALA A 168 -7.42 5.26 -8.83
CA ALA A 168 -5.97 5.20 -8.62
C ALA A 168 -5.36 4.08 -9.46
N LEU A 169 -4.42 4.43 -10.35
CA LEU A 169 -3.65 3.48 -11.16
C LEU A 169 -2.21 3.50 -10.66
N THR A 170 -1.72 2.38 -10.11
CA THR A 170 -0.46 2.42 -9.35
C THR A 170 0.32 1.11 -9.39
N ASP A 171 1.64 1.20 -9.23
CA ASP A 171 2.50 0.07 -8.88
C ASP A 171 2.99 0.12 -7.41
N SER A 172 2.52 1.09 -6.63
CA SER A 172 2.92 1.33 -5.25
C SER A 172 2.02 0.63 -4.23
N GLY A 173 2.61 -0.12 -3.28
CA GLY A 173 1.86 -0.71 -2.16
C GLY A 173 1.24 0.34 -1.24
N GLY A 174 1.94 1.44 -0.95
CA GLY A 174 1.41 2.52 -0.10
C GLY A 174 0.21 3.22 -0.73
N VAL A 175 0.22 3.44 -2.04
CA VAL A 175 -0.91 4.06 -2.74
C VAL A 175 -2.15 3.16 -2.74
N GLN A 176 -2.00 1.83 -2.74
CA GLN A 176 -3.12 0.90 -2.58
C GLN A 176 -3.81 1.10 -1.22
N GLU A 177 -3.05 1.29 -0.13
CA GLU A 177 -3.56 1.56 1.21
C GLU A 177 -4.22 2.94 1.30
N GLU A 178 -3.61 3.96 0.70
CA GLU A 178 -4.16 5.31 0.65
C GLU A 178 -5.45 5.37 -0.17
N ALA A 179 -5.49 4.74 -1.34
CA ALA A 179 -6.66 4.71 -2.21
C ALA A 179 -7.88 4.11 -1.49
N ILE A 180 -7.72 2.93 -0.85
CA ILE A 180 -8.82 2.31 -0.12
C ILE A 180 -9.25 3.11 1.11
N THR A 181 -8.32 3.84 1.74
CA THR A 181 -8.63 4.73 2.87
C THR A 181 -9.43 5.96 2.45
N LEU A 182 -9.30 6.37 1.19
CA LEU A 182 -9.99 7.51 0.59
C LEU A 182 -11.20 7.11 -0.26
N ASP A 183 -11.63 5.84 -0.19
CA ASP A 183 -12.77 5.29 -0.93
C ASP A 183 -12.60 5.42 -2.46
N VAL A 184 -11.36 5.37 -2.94
CA VAL A 184 -11.01 5.46 -4.36
C VAL A 184 -10.69 4.07 -4.92
N PRO A 185 -11.42 3.58 -5.94
CA PRO A 185 -11.08 2.32 -6.61
C PRO A 185 -9.64 2.29 -7.09
N CYS A 186 -8.96 1.17 -6.88
CA CYS A 186 -7.55 1.01 -7.22
C CYS A 186 -7.34 -0.07 -8.29
N VAL A 187 -6.46 0.22 -9.24
CA VAL A 187 -5.92 -0.76 -10.20
C VAL A 187 -4.41 -0.82 -10.05
N THR A 188 -3.90 -2.00 -9.76
CA THR A 188 -2.48 -2.21 -9.51
C THR A 188 -1.78 -2.80 -10.74
N LEU A 189 -0.77 -2.08 -11.25
CA LEU A 189 0.06 -2.43 -12.41
C LEU A 189 1.13 -3.47 -12.05
N ARG A 190 0.71 -4.58 -11.46
CA ARG A 190 1.59 -5.67 -11.01
C ARG A 190 0.85 -7.00 -11.10
N TYR A 191 1.62 -8.11 -11.13
CA TYR A 191 1.09 -9.48 -11.08
C TYR A 191 0.91 -10.00 -9.65
N ASN A 192 1.50 -9.31 -8.68
CA ASN A 192 1.38 -9.59 -7.24
C ASN A 192 1.33 -8.30 -6.44
N THR A 193 0.95 -8.38 -5.18
CA THR A 193 0.99 -7.24 -4.27
C THR A 193 1.40 -7.67 -2.86
N GLU A 194 2.04 -6.76 -2.15
CA GLU A 194 2.29 -6.87 -0.71
C GLU A 194 1.05 -6.46 0.13
N ARG A 195 -0.07 -6.15 -0.53
CA ARG A 195 -1.33 -5.70 0.09
C ARG A 195 -2.51 -6.57 -0.35
N PRO A 196 -2.44 -7.90 -0.13
CA PRO A 196 -3.47 -8.82 -0.60
C PRO A 196 -4.85 -8.48 -0.02
N GLU A 197 -4.88 -7.88 1.15
CA GLU A 197 -6.12 -7.47 1.83
C GLU A 197 -6.90 -6.43 1.01
N THR A 198 -6.23 -5.57 0.24
CA THR A 198 -6.90 -4.59 -0.65
C THR A 198 -7.65 -5.27 -1.79
N ILE A 199 -7.13 -6.42 -2.25
CA ILE A 199 -7.80 -7.25 -3.25
C ILE A 199 -8.97 -8.01 -2.62
N THR A 200 -8.71 -8.66 -1.48
CA THR A 200 -9.71 -9.50 -0.79
C THR A 200 -10.94 -8.69 -0.35
N CYS A 201 -10.76 -7.44 0.08
CA CYS A 201 -11.89 -6.57 0.44
C CYS A 201 -12.62 -6.00 -0.78
N GLY A 202 -12.07 -6.15 -1.99
CA GLY A 202 -12.69 -5.72 -3.24
C GLY A 202 -12.39 -4.28 -3.66
N GLY A 203 -11.53 -3.54 -2.95
CA GLY A 203 -11.19 -2.14 -3.29
C GLY A 203 -10.08 -1.99 -4.32
N ASN A 204 -9.38 -3.09 -4.66
CA ASN A 204 -8.25 -3.08 -5.58
C ASN A 204 -8.30 -4.31 -6.50
N VAL A 205 -7.78 -4.17 -7.72
CA VAL A 205 -7.59 -5.27 -8.68
C VAL A 205 -6.16 -5.26 -9.24
N LEU A 206 -5.59 -6.44 -9.45
CA LEU A 206 -4.31 -6.59 -10.14
C LEU A 206 -4.56 -6.65 -11.66
N ALA A 207 -3.97 -5.73 -12.40
CA ALA A 207 -4.06 -5.69 -13.86
C ALA A 207 -2.82 -6.25 -14.56
N GLY A 208 -1.74 -6.54 -13.83
CA GLY A 208 -0.47 -6.86 -14.47
C GLY A 208 0.07 -5.68 -15.27
N THR A 209 0.79 -5.98 -16.33
CA THR A 209 1.41 -4.96 -17.20
C THR A 209 0.99 -5.09 -18.67
N GLU A 210 0.11 -6.05 -18.99
CA GLU A 210 -0.42 -6.22 -20.35
C GLU A 210 -1.44 -5.15 -20.68
N SER A 211 -1.26 -4.50 -21.85
CA SER A 211 -2.09 -3.35 -22.25
C SER A 211 -3.59 -3.67 -22.29
N GLU A 212 -3.96 -4.85 -22.77
CA GLU A 212 -5.36 -5.29 -22.85
C GLU A 212 -5.98 -5.48 -21.47
N GLU A 213 -5.22 -6.08 -20.52
CA GLU A 213 -5.67 -6.32 -19.16
C GLU A 213 -5.86 -5.00 -18.39
N ILE A 214 -4.92 -4.06 -18.53
CA ILE A 214 -5.02 -2.73 -17.93
C ILE A 214 -6.28 -2.03 -18.44
N THR A 215 -6.45 -1.97 -19.77
CA THR A 215 -7.60 -1.32 -20.40
C THR A 215 -8.92 -1.97 -20.00
N ARG A 216 -8.97 -3.29 -19.97
CA ARG A 216 -10.17 -4.05 -19.58
C ARG A 216 -10.58 -3.76 -18.14
N ASN A 217 -9.64 -3.81 -17.19
CA ASN A 217 -9.93 -3.58 -15.78
C ASN A 217 -10.41 -2.14 -15.54
N ILE A 218 -9.71 -1.14 -16.09
CA ILE A 218 -10.10 0.27 -15.95
C ILE A 218 -11.48 0.52 -16.57
N SER A 219 -11.72 0.03 -17.79
CA SER A 219 -13.00 0.21 -18.48
C SER A 219 -14.15 -0.49 -17.76
N ASN A 220 -13.92 -1.67 -17.21
CA ASN A 220 -14.93 -2.38 -16.41
C ASN A 220 -15.33 -1.59 -15.14
N ILE A 221 -14.36 -0.99 -14.47
CA ILE A 221 -14.62 -0.20 -13.26
C ILE A 221 -15.35 1.10 -13.61
N LEU A 222 -14.85 1.86 -14.60
CA LEU A 222 -15.37 3.20 -14.88
C LEU A 222 -16.68 3.21 -15.70
N ASN A 223 -17.00 2.15 -16.44
CA ASN A 223 -18.21 2.04 -17.23
C ASN A 223 -19.32 1.21 -16.55
N ASN A 224 -19.04 0.62 -15.37
CA ASN A 224 -20.01 -0.18 -14.63
C ASN A 224 -20.21 0.41 -13.22
N GLU A 225 -21.27 1.17 -13.04
CA GLU A 225 -21.61 1.85 -11.80
C GLU A 225 -21.62 0.91 -10.58
N SER A 226 -22.20 -0.30 -10.74
CA SER A 226 -22.26 -1.25 -9.63
C SER A 226 -20.89 -1.79 -9.23
N VAL A 227 -19.96 -1.93 -10.18
CA VAL A 227 -18.57 -2.31 -9.87
C VAL A 227 -17.85 -1.15 -9.19
N TYR A 228 -18.01 0.06 -9.71
CA TYR A 228 -17.43 1.26 -9.13
C TYR A 228 -17.88 1.47 -7.67
N GLU A 229 -19.20 1.43 -7.42
CA GLU A 229 -19.77 1.57 -6.09
C GLU A 229 -19.32 0.47 -5.13
N SER A 230 -19.26 -0.78 -5.61
CA SER A 230 -18.76 -1.90 -4.81
C SER A 230 -17.30 -1.69 -4.40
N MET A 231 -16.46 -1.20 -5.31
CA MET A 231 -15.04 -0.95 -5.02
C MET A 231 -14.83 0.25 -4.11
N SER A 232 -15.53 1.36 -4.36
CA SER A 232 -15.41 2.58 -3.56
C SER A 232 -16.00 2.45 -2.16
N SER A 233 -16.97 1.54 -1.97
CA SER A 233 -17.55 1.23 -0.65
C SER A 233 -16.91 0.03 0.05
N ALA A 234 -15.81 -0.50 -0.48
CA ALA A 234 -15.11 -1.62 0.09
C ALA A 234 -14.61 -1.30 1.51
N LYS A 235 -14.89 -2.22 2.46
CA LYS A 235 -14.47 -2.01 3.84
C LYS A 235 -12.94 -2.00 3.93
N ASN A 236 -12.39 -0.92 4.51
CA ASN A 236 -10.94 -0.81 4.71
C ASN A 236 -10.44 -1.91 5.67
N PRO A 237 -9.54 -2.81 5.22
CA PRO A 237 -9.02 -3.90 6.06
C PRO A 237 -8.02 -3.42 7.11
N TYR A 238 -7.52 -2.19 6.98
CA TYR A 238 -6.45 -1.63 7.80
C TYR A 238 -6.94 -0.80 9.00
N GLY A 239 -8.24 -0.85 9.31
CA GLY A 239 -8.83 -0.19 10.48
C GLY A 239 -9.38 1.21 10.20
N ASP A 240 -9.74 1.89 11.29
CA ASP A 240 -10.54 3.11 11.26
C ASP A 240 -9.74 4.40 11.55
N GLY A 241 -8.39 4.31 11.59
CA GLY A 241 -7.51 5.46 11.80
C GLY A 241 -7.26 5.80 13.27
N ASP A 242 -7.28 4.80 14.12
CA ASP A 242 -6.95 4.87 15.56
C ASP A 242 -5.76 3.98 15.94
N SER A 243 -5.04 3.47 14.94
CA SER A 243 -3.89 2.56 15.11
C SER A 243 -2.83 3.14 16.03
N ALA A 244 -2.45 4.41 15.80
CA ALA A 244 -1.44 5.08 16.63
C ALA A 244 -1.87 5.18 18.09
N LYS A 245 -3.16 5.39 18.36
CA LYS A 245 -3.71 5.43 19.72
C LYS A 245 -3.68 4.06 20.38
N GLN A 246 -4.06 3.01 19.65
CA GLN A 246 -4.01 1.64 20.13
C GLN A 246 -2.57 1.23 20.47
N ILE A 247 -1.63 1.50 19.55
CA ILE A 247 -0.19 1.24 19.74
C ILE A 247 0.31 1.93 21.01
N TYR A 248 -0.01 3.24 21.17
CA TYR A 248 0.40 3.99 22.37
C TYR A 248 -0.13 3.35 23.66
N SER A 249 -1.42 3.01 23.71
CA SER A 249 -2.04 2.42 24.90
C SER A 249 -1.39 1.08 25.27
N ILE A 250 -1.10 0.22 24.30
CA ILE A 250 -0.45 -1.07 24.51
C ILE A 250 0.98 -0.87 25.05
N ILE A 251 1.73 0.07 24.46
CA ILE A 251 3.09 0.39 24.92
C ILE A 251 3.06 0.90 26.37
N GLU A 252 2.14 1.81 26.70
CA GLU A 252 1.98 2.38 28.03
C GLU A 252 1.64 1.29 29.07
N GLU A 253 0.73 0.37 28.74
CA GLU A 253 0.39 -0.78 29.57
C GLU A 253 1.62 -1.64 29.86
N HIS A 254 2.33 -2.09 28.82
CA HIS A 254 3.55 -2.88 28.98
C HIS A 254 4.66 -2.16 29.74
N TYR A 255 4.79 -0.86 29.55
CA TYR A 255 5.76 -0.04 30.28
C TYR A 255 5.44 0.00 31.77
N ASN A 256 4.17 0.22 32.14
CA ASN A 256 3.72 0.29 33.52
C ASN A 256 3.85 -1.07 34.26
N GLU A 257 3.65 -2.17 33.53
CA GLU A 257 3.81 -3.52 34.04
C GLU A 257 5.28 -4.00 34.05
N ASN A 258 6.22 -3.20 33.54
CA ASN A 258 7.64 -3.57 33.39
C ASN A 258 7.86 -4.84 32.56
N ASN A 259 7.00 -5.06 31.56
CA ASN A 259 6.95 -6.25 30.69
C ASN A 259 7.63 -6.05 29.32
N LEU A 260 8.37 -4.96 29.11
CA LEU A 260 9.11 -4.72 27.86
C LEU A 260 10.37 -5.59 27.78
N LYS A 261 10.19 -6.91 27.76
CA LYS A 261 11.26 -7.89 27.61
C LYS A 261 11.03 -8.72 26.34
N ILE A 262 12.11 -9.06 25.65
CA ILE A 262 12.04 -9.96 24.49
C ILE A 262 11.47 -11.30 24.96
N THR A 263 10.31 -11.67 24.42
CA THR A 263 9.69 -12.97 24.67
C THR A 263 10.14 -13.95 23.60
N ARG A 264 10.53 -15.15 24.00
CA ARG A 264 10.79 -16.22 23.05
C ARG A 264 9.46 -16.81 22.55
N ALA A 265 9.48 -17.30 21.34
CA ALA A 265 8.31 -17.98 20.76
C ALA A 265 7.87 -19.14 21.67
N ASP A 266 6.57 -19.25 21.91
CA ASP A 266 5.96 -20.38 22.58
C ASP A 266 5.93 -21.59 21.61
N LYS A 267 7.10 -22.17 21.36
CA LYS A 267 7.19 -23.41 20.59
C LYS A 267 6.84 -24.57 21.52
N ILE A 268 5.68 -25.14 21.33
CA ILE A 268 5.42 -26.47 21.84
C ILE A 268 5.94 -27.44 20.79
N MET A 269 7.14 -27.99 21.01
CA MET A 269 7.58 -29.19 20.29
C MET A 269 6.98 -30.39 21.03
N ASP A 270 6.07 -31.10 20.40
CA ASP A 270 5.86 -32.49 20.82
C ASP A 270 7.00 -33.37 20.31
N PHE A 271 7.22 -34.49 20.99
CA PHE A 271 8.33 -35.41 20.68
C PHE A 271 8.21 -36.10 19.32
N GLU A 272 7.13 -35.92 18.59
CA GLU A 272 6.87 -36.51 17.26
C GLU A 272 7.19 -35.55 16.10
N GLY A 273 7.69 -34.33 16.38
CA GLY A 273 8.15 -33.41 15.35
C GLY A 273 7.06 -32.57 14.68
N TYR A 274 5.85 -32.59 15.20
CA TYR A 274 4.78 -31.72 14.76
C TYR A 274 4.78 -30.41 15.53
N TYR A 275 4.77 -29.27 14.81
CA TYR A 275 4.59 -27.96 15.40
C TYR A 275 3.10 -27.71 15.60
N MET A 276 2.61 -27.76 16.84
CA MET A 276 1.29 -27.25 17.17
C MET A 276 1.41 -25.77 17.58
N TYR A 277 0.80 -24.90 16.83
CA TYR A 277 0.60 -23.52 17.25
C TYR A 277 -0.69 -23.45 18.05
N VAL A 278 -0.59 -23.02 19.30
CA VAL A 278 -1.79 -22.72 20.10
C VAL A 278 -2.31 -21.37 19.64
N ILE A 279 -3.26 -21.41 18.70
CA ILE A 279 -4.04 -20.23 18.34
C ILE A 279 -5.07 -20.07 19.46
N GLN A 280 -4.83 -19.12 20.37
CA GLN A 280 -5.90 -18.70 21.27
C GLN A 280 -6.88 -17.79 20.53
N GLU A 281 -8.18 -17.94 20.86
CA GLU A 281 -9.33 -17.31 20.16
C GLU A 281 -9.38 -15.76 20.21
N ASN A 282 -8.30 -15.09 20.65
CA ASN A 282 -8.23 -13.64 20.81
C ASN A 282 -7.35 -12.93 19.76
N ILE A 283 -7.05 -13.56 18.64
CA ILE A 283 -6.50 -12.89 17.44
C ILE A 283 -7.60 -12.66 16.41
#